data_87f7a055b8a4c968996a3da8317e0d95
#
_entry.id   87f7a055b8a4c968996a3da8317e0d95
#
_cell.length_a   1.000
_cell.length_b   1.000
_cell.length_c   1.000
_cell.angle_alpha   90.00
_cell.angle_beta   90.00
_cell.angle_gamma   90.00
#
_symmetry.space_group_name_H-M   'P 1'
#
loop_
_entity.id
_entity.type
_entity.pdbx_description
1 polymer ?
#
loop_
_entity_poly.entity_id
_entity_poly.type
_entity_poly.pdbx_seq_one_letter_code
_entity_poly.pdbx_strand_id
1 'polypeptide(L)'
;MLKALAGRFAGAKVLVIGDIIVDHFLWGTASRISPEAPVPVVNVSREDLLLGGSANVLRNVVSLGGVGALCGIIGDDPMGRKAVSLVHALSASSEGMVTGQRPTTVKTRVVAQGQQIVRFDREQTGIPAKESLENLQRYLEAHVHEFDAVMVSDYAKGVINEPLMTTLHRLLHDARLRHNKKLPLIVDPKPANMHYFIGATVITPNHHEAARMSGVVIEDE
;
A
#
# COMPACT_ATOMS: atom_id res chain seq x y z
N MET A 1 -7.24 7.60 -28.45
CA MET A 1 -7.08 8.54 -27.32
C MET A 1 -6.47 7.86 -26.09
N LEU A 2 -7.02 6.77 -25.54
CA LEU A 2 -6.50 6.07 -24.34
C LEU A 2 -5.07 5.51 -24.51
N LYS A 3 -4.71 4.92 -25.66
CA LYS A 3 -3.34 4.44 -25.92
C LYS A 3 -2.29 5.56 -25.92
N ALA A 4 -2.64 6.75 -26.39
CA ALA A 4 -1.74 7.90 -26.38
C ALA A 4 -1.55 8.47 -24.97
N LEU A 5 -2.59 8.39 -24.12
CA LEU A 5 -2.48 8.74 -22.70
C LEU A 5 -1.62 7.73 -21.93
N ALA A 6 -1.78 6.44 -22.16
CA ALA A 6 -0.96 5.41 -21.53
C ALA A 6 0.54 5.59 -21.81
N GLY A 7 0.91 6.00 -23.03
CA GLY A 7 2.31 6.31 -23.38
C GLY A 7 2.91 7.51 -22.61
N ARG A 8 2.09 8.36 -22.00
CA ARG A 8 2.56 9.52 -21.21
C ARG A 8 2.91 9.15 -19.76
N PHE A 9 2.59 7.94 -19.30
CA PHE A 9 3.01 7.46 -17.97
C PHE A 9 4.48 7.06 -17.92
N ALA A 10 5.08 6.79 -19.09
CA ALA A 10 6.49 6.40 -19.16
C ALA A 10 7.38 7.49 -18.55
N GLY A 11 8.19 7.10 -17.57
CA GLY A 11 9.13 7.97 -16.89
C GLY A 11 8.52 8.90 -15.83
N ALA A 12 7.20 8.94 -15.64
CA ALA A 12 6.59 9.71 -14.55
C ALA A 12 7.07 9.18 -13.19
N LYS A 13 7.57 10.07 -12.34
CA LYS A 13 8.08 9.73 -11.01
C LYS A 13 6.94 9.81 -9.99
N VAL A 14 6.61 8.69 -9.38
CA VAL A 14 5.49 8.59 -8.43
C VAL A 14 5.99 8.10 -7.08
N LEU A 15 5.69 8.87 -6.04
CA LEU A 15 5.88 8.43 -4.66
C LEU A 15 4.60 7.77 -4.17
N VAL A 16 4.68 6.50 -3.77
CA VAL A 16 3.58 5.77 -3.17
C VAL A 16 3.80 5.69 -1.66
N ILE A 17 2.83 6.19 -0.89
CA ILE A 17 2.86 6.23 0.57
C ILE A 17 1.71 5.37 1.10
N GLY A 18 1.96 4.49 2.08
CA GLY A 18 0.86 3.78 2.71
C GLY A 18 1.23 2.49 3.41
N ASP A 19 0.20 1.69 3.68
CA ASP A 19 0.35 0.42 4.38
C ASP A 19 0.93 -0.65 3.46
N ILE A 20 2.16 -1.08 3.74
CA ILE A 20 2.86 -2.13 3.00
C ILE A 20 2.33 -3.48 3.46
N ILE A 21 1.88 -4.30 2.52
CA ILE A 21 1.34 -5.64 2.75
C ILE A 21 2.12 -6.64 1.89
N VAL A 22 2.38 -7.81 2.44
CA VAL A 22 2.83 -8.98 1.67
C VAL A 22 1.64 -9.92 1.53
N ASP A 23 1.18 -10.16 0.31
CA ASP A 23 0.20 -11.19 0.00
C ASP A 23 0.93 -12.53 -0.16
N HIS A 24 0.62 -13.47 0.71
CA HIS A 24 1.24 -14.79 0.78
C HIS A 24 0.21 -15.85 0.36
N PHE A 25 0.51 -16.60 -0.68
CA PHE A 25 -0.35 -17.66 -1.17
C PHE A 25 0.30 -19.02 -0.95
N LEU A 26 -0.41 -19.90 -0.28
CA LEU A 26 -0.08 -21.31 -0.11
C LEU A 26 -1.01 -22.13 -1.00
N TRP A 27 -0.46 -22.67 -2.07
CA TRP A 27 -1.21 -23.47 -3.04
C TRP A 27 -1.01 -24.95 -2.75
N GLY A 28 -2.10 -25.72 -2.78
CA GLY A 28 -2.02 -27.14 -2.49
C GLY A 28 -3.26 -27.94 -2.86
N THR A 29 -3.33 -29.13 -2.28
CA THR A 29 -4.46 -30.05 -2.40
C THR A 29 -4.98 -30.42 -1.01
N ALA A 30 -6.30 -30.52 -0.87
CA ALA A 30 -6.98 -31.00 0.33
C ALA A 30 -7.60 -32.37 0.02
N SER A 31 -7.00 -33.45 0.52
CA SER A 31 -7.43 -34.84 0.24
C SER A 31 -8.02 -35.56 1.45
N ARG A 32 -7.91 -35.00 2.64
CA ARG A 32 -8.40 -35.62 3.88
C ARG A 32 -8.81 -34.58 4.92
N ILE A 33 -9.63 -35.02 5.86
CA ILE A 33 -9.94 -34.27 7.07
C ILE A 33 -8.90 -34.64 8.15
N SER A 34 -8.54 -33.66 9.00
CA SER A 34 -7.64 -33.88 10.12
C SER A 34 -8.26 -34.85 11.14
N PRO A 35 -7.47 -35.78 11.73
CA PRO A 35 -7.94 -36.57 12.85
C PRO A 35 -8.06 -35.76 14.17
N GLU A 36 -7.46 -34.56 14.22
CA GLU A 36 -7.43 -33.71 15.43
C GLU A 36 -8.62 -32.75 15.52
N ALA A 37 -9.21 -32.39 14.35
CA ALA A 37 -10.34 -31.47 14.27
C ALA A 37 -11.05 -31.62 12.92
N PRO A 38 -12.33 -31.22 12.77
CA PRO A 38 -13.09 -31.31 11.53
C PRO A 38 -12.67 -30.24 10.52
N VAL A 39 -11.38 -30.18 10.19
CA VAL A 39 -10.79 -29.24 9.25
C VAL A 39 -10.01 -29.98 8.15
N PRO A 40 -9.97 -29.46 6.90
CA PRO A 40 -9.17 -30.05 5.84
C PRO A 40 -7.67 -29.97 6.12
N VAL A 41 -6.93 -31.01 5.77
CA VAL A 41 -5.47 -31.00 5.71
C VAL A 41 -5.05 -30.61 4.30
N VAL A 42 -4.35 -29.48 4.18
CA VAL A 42 -3.84 -29.00 2.89
C VAL A 42 -2.36 -29.36 2.76
N ASN A 43 -2.05 -30.14 1.74
CA ASN A 43 -0.68 -30.43 1.34
C ASN A 43 -0.19 -29.32 0.41
N VAL A 44 0.69 -28.46 0.91
CA VAL A 44 1.23 -27.32 0.16
C VAL A 44 2.22 -27.81 -0.88
N SER A 45 2.03 -27.42 -2.13
CA SER A 45 2.89 -27.75 -3.28
C SER A 45 3.65 -26.54 -3.83
N ARG A 46 3.14 -25.32 -3.60
CA ARG A 46 3.74 -24.08 -4.08
C ARG A 46 3.43 -22.94 -3.11
N GLU A 47 4.36 -22.01 -3.01
CA GLU A 47 4.24 -20.80 -2.22
C GLU A 47 4.57 -19.58 -3.10
N ASP A 48 3.70 -18.56 -3.09
CA ASP A 48 3.94 -17.30 -3.77
C ASP A 48 3.87 -16.14 -2.76
N LEU A 49 4.83 -15.22 -2.87
CA LEU A 49 4.87 -13.97 -2.11
C LEU A 49 4.78 -12.80 -3.08
N LEU A 50 3.75 -12.00 -2.94
CA LEU A 50 3.45 -10.87 -3.82
C LEU A 50 3.38 -9.55 -3.02
N LEU A 51 3.67 -8.45 -3.71
CA LEU A 51 3.45 -7.12 -3.17
C LEU A 51 1.94 -6.82 -3.12
N GLY A 52 1.45 -6.49 -1.93
CA GLY A 52 0.07 -6.10 -1.63
C GLY A 52 -0.02 -4.69 -1.02
N GLY A 53 -1.22 -4.20 -0.79
CA GLY A 53 -1.43 -2.86 -0.24
C GLY A 53 -0.80 -1.78 -1.11
N SER A 54 -0.14 -0.80 -0.46
CA SER A 54 0.57 0.28 -1.14
C SER A 54 1.67 -0.24 -2.09
N ALA A 55 2.30 -1.37 -1.76
CA ALA A 55 3.31 -1.97 -2.62
C ALA A 55 2.72 -2.56 -3.92
N ASN A 56 1.45 -2.99 -3.94
CA ASN A 56 0.76 -3.35 -5.17
C ASN A 56 0.49 -2.13 -6.06
N VAL A 57 0.19 -0.96 -5.45
CA VAL A 57 0.04 0.29 -6.19
C VAL A 57 1.36 0.65 -6.88
N LEU A 58 2.49 0.56 -6.16
CA LEU A 58 3.83 0.74 -6.74
C LEU A 58 4.06 -0.19 -7.94
N ARG A 59 3.73 -1.49 -7.80
CA ARG A 59 3.86 -2.46 -8.90
C ARG A 59 3.06 -2.03 -10.14
N ASN A 60 1.85 -1.52 -9.95
CA ASN A 60 1.03 -1.03 -11.05
C ASN A 60 1.63 0.21 -11.70
N VAL A 61 2.17 1.16 -10.93
CA VAL A 61 2.89 2.34 -11.45
C VAL A 61 4.05 1.89 -12.35
N VAL A 62 4.89 0.99 -11.87
CA VAL A 62 6.03 0.48 -12.64
C VAL A 62 5.58 -0.29 -13.89
N SER A 63 4.53 -1.12 -13.79
CA SER A 63 3.96 -1.86 -14.92
C SER A 63 3.41 -0.95 -16.02
N LEU A 64 3.02 0.26 -15.68
CA LEU A 64 2.59 1.31 -16.63
C LEU A 64 3.75 2.12 -17.20
N GLY A 65 5.00 1.79 -16.85
CA GLY A 65 6.21 2.48 -17.30
C GLY A 65 6.63 3.68 -16.45
N GLY A 66 6.00 3.90 -15.30
CA GLY A 66 6.40 4.92 -14.34
C GLY A 66 7.64 4.50 -13.54
N VAL A 67 8.30 5.49 -12.95
CA VAL A 67 9.38 5.31 -11.97
C VAL A 67 8.80 5.50 -10.59
N GLY A 68 8.86 4.47 -9.75
CA GLY A 68 8.19 4.49 -8.45
C GLY A 68 9.15 4.41 -7.27
N ALA A 69 8.74 5.03 -6.16
CA ALA A 69 9.33 4.84 -4.84
C ALA A 69 8.23 4.48 -3.84
N LEU A 70 8.55 3.61 -2.88
CA LEU A 70 7.63 3.19 -1.83
C LEU A 70 8.03 3.79 -0.48
N CYS A 71 7.06 4.40 0.18
CA CYS A 71 7.21 4.96 1.52
C CYS A 71 6.18 4.33 2.47
N GLY A 72 6.66 3.68 3.53
CA GLY A 72 5.80 2.99 4.49
C GLY A 72 6.62 2.25 5.54
N ILE A 73 5.96 1.47 6.38
CA ILE A 73 6.61 0.76 7.49
C ILE A 73 6.53 -0.75 7.26
N ILE A 74 7.66 -1.41 7.48
CA ILE A 74 7.83 -2.87 7.54
C ILE A 74 8.42 -3.27 8.90
N GLY A 75 8.31 -4.53 9.25
CA GLY A 75 8.99 -5.10 10.42
C GLY A 75 10.45 -5.46 10.13
N ASP A 76 11.26 -5.57 11.20
CA ASP A 76 12.56 -6.24 11.12
C ASP A 76 12.37 -7.76 11.15
N ASP A 77 11.78 -8.28 10.10
CA ASP A 77 11.44 -9.68 9.97
C ASP A 77 11.72 -10.21 8.54
N PRO A 78 11.66 -11.53 8.33
CA PRO A 78 11.89 -12.12 7.01
C PRO A 78 10.95 -11.59 5.93
N MET A 79 9.69 -11.26 6.28
CA MET A 79 8.71 -10.76 5.32
C MET A 79 8.98 -9.30 4.94
N GLY A 80 9.49 -8.48 5.87
CA GLY A 80 9.96 -7.12 5.57
C GLY A 80 11.14 -7.13 4.59
N ARG A 81 12.14 -7.97 4.86
CA ARG A 81 13.28 -8.16 3.94
C ARG A 81 12.83 -8.68 2.57
N LYS A 82 11.85 -9.58 2.54
CA LYS A 82 11.26 -10.07 1.28
C LYS A 82 10.53 -8.97 0.53
N ALA A 83 9.76 -8.12 1.22
CA ALA A 83 9.09 -6.96 0.61
C ALA A 83 10.09 -6.02 -0.07
N VAL A 84 11.20 -5.68 0.62
CA VAL A 84 12.30 -4.88 0.03
C VAL A 84 12.87 -5.54 -1.22
N SER A 85 13.16 -6.85 -1.15
CA SER A 85 13.67 -7.61 -2.30
C SER A 85 12.70 -7.58 -3.50
N LEU A 86 11.39 -7.70 -3.25
CA LEU A 86 10.37 -7.64 -4.30
C LEU A 86 10.26 -6.24 -4.92
N VAL A 87 10.41 -5.17 -4.13
CA VAL A 87 10.44 -3.79 -4.63
C VAL A 87 11.69 -3.56 -5.50
N HIS A 88 12.85 -4.04 -5.08
CA HIS A 88 14.07 -3.97 -5.89
C HIS A 88 13.94 -4.74 -7.22
N ALA A 89 13.26 -5.89 -7.21
CA ALA A 89 13.00 -6.66 -8.44
C ALA A 89 12.13 -5.90 -9.46
N LEU A 90 11.39 -4.89 -9.03
CA LEU A 90 10.66 -3.96 -9.90
C LEU A 90 11.54 -2.79 -10.40
N SER A 91 12.81 -2.72 -10.02
CA SER A 91 13.68 -1.53 -10.25
C SER A 91 13.10 -0.24 -9.63
N ALA A 92 12.38 -0.36 -8.52
CA ALA A 92 11.78 0.74 -7.78
C ALA A 92 12.59 1.04 -6.50
N SER A 93 12.51 2.29 -5.99
CA SER A 93 13.19 2.67 -4.76
C SER A 93 12.43 2.17 -3.52
N SER A 94 13.17 1.57 -2.59
CA SER A 94 12.71 1.13 -1.27
C SER A 94 13.26 2.00 -0.14
N GLU A 95 13.94 3.11 -0.42
CA GLU A 95 14.57 3.97 0.59
C GLU A 95 13.58 4.57 1.59
N GLY A 96 12.33 4.76 1.17
CA GLY A 96 11.23 5.18 2.04
C GLY A 96 10.60 4.05 2.86
N MET A 97 11.07 2.80 2.73
CA MET A 97 10.58 1.67 3.54
C MET A 97 11.29 1.64 4.88
N VAL A 98 10.67 2.20 5.89
CA VAL A 98 11.22 2.30 7.25
C VAL A 98 10.99 1.00 8.02
N THR A 99 12.03 0.49 8.65
CA THR A 99 11.90 -0.63 9.59
C THR A 99 11.34 -0.13 10.93
N GLY A 100 10.27 -0.75 11.39
CA GLY A 100 9.60 -0.42 12.65
C GLY A 100 9.53 -1.59 13.63
N GLN A 101 9.09 -1.32 14.85
CA GLN A 101 8.96 -2.31 15.92
C GLN A 101 7.67 -3.17 15.81
N ARG A 102 7.01 -3.14 14.67
CA ARG A 102 5.78 -3.91 14.38
C ARG A 102 6.10 -4.99 13.35
N PRO A 103 5.36 -6.12 13.34
CA PRO A 103 5.54 -7.12 12.30
C PRO A 103 5.14 -6.55 10.94
N THR A 104 5.81 -7.02 9.89
CA THR A 104 5.36 -6.77 8.52
C THR A 104 3.96 -7.34 8.34
N THR A 105 3.05 -6.55 7.77
CA THR A 105 1.69 -7.02 7.50
C THR A 105 1.72 -8.10 6.42
N VAL A 106 1.23 -9.29 6.76
CA VAL A 106 1.14 -10.43 5.84
C VAL A 106 -0.28 -10.95 5.80
N LYS A 107 -0.80 -11.13 4.60
CA LYS A 107 -2.12 -11.77 4.36
C LYS A 107 -1.91 -13.12 3.71
N THR A 108 -1.99 -14.19 4.50
CA THR A 108 -1.80 -15.56 4.02
C THR A 108 -3.12 -16.16 3.58
N ARG A 109 -3.17 -16.62 2.32
CA ARG A 109 -4.31 -17.34 1.73
C ARG A 109 -3.90 -18.76 1.42
N VAL A 110 -4.61 -19.71 2.01
CA VAL A 110 -4.46 -21.13 1.69
C VAL A 110 -5.47 -21.48 0.60
N VAL A 111 -4.98 -21.92 -0.55
CA VAL A 111 -5.80 -22.26 -1.71
C VAL A 111 -5.60 -23.73 -2.07
N ALA A 112 -6.69 -24.48 -2.09
CA ALA A 112 -6.66 -25.87 -2.51
C ALA A 112 -7.70 -26.10 -3.60
N GLN A 113 -7.35 -26.83 -4.65
CA GLN A 113 -8.24 -27.14 -5.78
C GLN A 113 -8.91 -25.90 -6.42
N GLY A 114 -8.19 -24.76 -6.45
CA GLY A 114 -8.70 -23.51 -7.01
C GLY A 114 -9.61 -22.71 -6.08
N GLN A 115 -9.86 -23.18 -4.86
CA GLN A 115 -10.70 -22.49 -3.87
C GLN A 115 -9.88 -22.00 -2.67
N GLN A 116 -10.19 -20.80 -2.17
CA GLN A 116 -9.61 -20.32 -0.94
C GLN A 116 -10.24 -21.02 0.25
N ILE A 117 -9.44 -21.81 0.97
CA ILE A 117 -9.89 -22.58 2.15
C ILE A 117 -9.94 -21.69 3.38
N VAL A 118 -8.89 -20.89 3.59
CA VAL A 118 -8.76 -19.99 4.74
C VAL A 118 -7.85 -18.83 4.41
N ARG A 119 -8.06 -17.68 5.07
CA ARG A 119 -7.12 -16.58 5.14
C ARG A 119 -6.81 -16.31 6.60
N PHE A 120 -5.53 -16.10 6.91
CA PHE A 120 -5.09 -15.58 8.19
C PHE A 120 -4.12 -14.44 7.99
N ASP A 121 -4.24 -13.41 8.83
CA ASP A 121 -3.50 -12.18 8.72
C ASP A 121 -2.54 -12.05 9.93
N ARG A 122 -1.29 -11.74 9.65
CA ARG A 122 -0.33 -11.27 10.65
C ARG A 122 -0.22 -9.77 10.48
N GLU A 123 -0.76 -9.03 11.41
CA GLU A 123 -0.74 -7.58 11.36
C GLU A 123 -0.80 -6.95 12.74
N GLN A 124 -0.30 -5.74 12.84
CA GLN A 124 -0.52 -4.86 13.97
C GLN A 124 -1.06 -3.54 13.44
N THR A 125 -2.25 -3.17 13.91
CA THR A 125 -2.90 -1.92 13.58
C THR A 125 -2.57 -0.83 14.61
N GLY A 126 -2.94 0.42 14.30
CA GLY A 126 -2.73 1.57 15.17
C GLY A 126 -1.49 2.38 14.79
N ILE A 127 -1.31 3.50 15.47
CA ILE A 127 -0.24 4.46 15.17
C ILE A 127 1.12 3.79 15.42
N PRO A 128 2.05 3.86 14.44
CA PRO A 128 3.38 3.33 14.59
C PRO A 128 4.20 4.04 15.68
N ALA A 129 5.29 3.42 16.12
CA ALA A 129 6.22 4.03 17.05
C ALA A 129 6.71 5.40 16.52
N LYS A 130 6.89 6.36 17.42
CA LYS A 130 7.28 7.74 17.12
C LYS A 130 8.52 7.80 16.23
N GLU A 131 9.54 7.02 16.53
CA GLU A 131 10.78 6.97 15.75
C GLU A 131 10.53 6.55 14.28
N SER A 132 9.66 5.57 14.05
CA SER A 132 9.30 5.14 12.69
C SER A 132 8.58 6.24 11.92
N LEU A 133 7.70 6.98 12.58
CA LEU A 133 7.01 8.13 11.97
C LEU A 133 7.98 9.26 11.65
N GLU A 134 8.90 9.60 12.54
CA GLU A 134 9.93 10.60 12.33
C GLU A 134 10.86 10.23 11.17
N ASN A 135 11.17 8.94 11.00
CA ASN A 135 11.94 8.43 9.88
C ASN A 135 11.18 8.58 8.55
N LEU A 136 9.89 8.24 8.53
CA LEU A 136 9.03 8.48 7.35
C LEU A 136 8.96 9.97 7.00
N GLN A 137 8.74 10.84 7.99
CA GLN A 137 8.66 12.28 7.78
C GLN A 137 9.97 12.84 7.23
N ARG A 138 11.12 12.42 7.77
CA ARG A 138 12.44 12.82 7.25
C ARG A 138 12.66 12.39 5.80
N TYR A 139 12.24 11.19 5.45
CA TYR A 139 12.29 10.73 4.06
C TYR A 139 11.42 11.60 3.14
N LEU A 140 10.19 11.90 3.55
CA LEU A 140 9.30 12.77 2.78
C LEU A 140 9.87 14.19 2.62
N GLU A 141 10.42 14.77 3.68
CA GLU A 141 11.04 16.11 3.67
C GLU A 141 12.21 16.18 2.71
N ALA A 142 13.02 15.12 2.65
CA ALA A 142 14.18 15.07 1.77
C ALA A 142 13.84 14.85 0.29
N HIS A 143 12.79 14.05 -0.01
CA HIS A 143 12.61 13.48 -1.35
C HIS A 143 11.31 13.82 -2.07
N VAL A 144 10.26 14.31 -1.38
CA VAL A 144 8.93 14.52 -2.01
C VAL A 144 8.99 15.42 -3.26
N HIS A 145 9.90 16.38 -3.29
CA HIS A 145 10.07 17.33 -4.39
C HIS A 145 10.65 16.69 -5.69
N GLU A 146 11.21 15.49 -5.60
CA GLU A 146 11.79 14.75 -6.73
C GLU A 146 10.73 14.08 -7.60
N PHE A 147 9.50 13.93 -7.07
CA PHE A 147 8.40 13.21 -7.73
C PHE A 147 7.47 14.14 -8.51
N ASP A 148 6.72 13.57 -9.43
CA ASP A 148 5.73 14.26 -10.26
C ASP A 148 4.31 14.13 -9.68
N ALA A 149 4.09 13.09 -8.86
CA ALA A 149 2.83 12.86 -8.15
C ALA A 149 3.07 12.08 -6.85
N VAL A 150 2.15 12.24 -5.91
CA VAL A 150 2.09 11.45 -4.68
C VAL A 150 0.80 10.64 -4.66
N MET A 151 0.90 9.35 -4.41
CA MET A 151 -0.22 8.43 -4.21
C MET A 151 -0.24 7.94 -2.77
N VAL A 152 -1.35 8.13 -2.08
CA VAL A 152 -1.61 7.58 -0.74
C VAL A 152 -2.52 6.37 -0.89
N SER A 153 -2.08 5.21 -0.39
CA SER A 153 -2.85 3.97 -0.38
C SER A 153 -3.08 3.54 1.06
N ASP A 154 -4.28 3.80 1.54
CA ASP A 154 -4.70 3.60 2.93
C ASP A 154 -5.40 2.26 3.10
N TYR A 155 -4.91 1.43 4.03
CA TYR A 155 -5.52 0.17 4.46
C TYR A 155 -5.90 0.19 5.95
N ALA A 156 -5.89 1.39 6.57
CA ALA A 156 -6.20 1.61 7.98
C ALA A 156 -5.32 0.74 8.93
N LYS A 157 -4.05 0.52 8.57
CA LYS A 157 -3.08 -0.17 9.44
C LYS A 157 -2.26 0.81 10.29
N GLY A 158 -2.43 2.13 10.05
CA GLY A 158 -1.92 3.21 10.90
C GLY A 158 -0.70 3.95 10.34
N VAL A 159 -0.17 3.56 9.17
CA VAL A 159 0.84 4.38 8.48
C VAL A 159 0.24 5.73 8.11
N ILE A 160 -0.98 5.71 7.57
CA ILE A 160 -1.73 6.95 7.33
C ILE A 160 -2.37 7.41 8.64
N ASN A 161 -1.86 8.52 9.14
CA ASN A 161 -2.26 9.14 10.41
C ASN A 161 -2.08 10.65 10.35
N GLU A 162 -2.61 11.37 11.35
CA GLU A 162 -2.60 12.83 11.38
C GLU A 162 -1.18 13.44 11.28
N PRO A 163 -0.17 13.01 12.08
CA PRO A 163 1.18 13.58 11.98
C PRO A 163 1.81 13.43 10.60
N LEU A 164 1.67 12.27 9.95
CA LEU A 164 2.22 12.02 8.62
C LEU A 164 1.51 12.87 7.57
N MET A 165 0.17 12.90 7.61
CA MET A 165 -0.62 13.65 6.62
C MET A 165 -0.46 15.16 6.78
N THR A 166 -0.35 15.68 8.01
CA THR A 166 -0.01 17.09 8.26
C THR A 166 1.34 17.45 7.64
N THR A 167 2.36 16.61 7.83
CA THR A 167 3.67 16.81 7.20
C THR A 167 3.55 16.78 5.68
N LEU A 168 2.85 15.80 5.11
CA LEU A 168 2.67 15.69 3.67
C LEU A 168 1.99 16.92 3.07
N HIS A 169 0.88 17.35 3.64
CA HIS A 169 0.14 18.55 3.18
C HIS A 169 1.02 19.79 3.22
N ARG A 170 1.80 19.99 4.29
CA ARG A 170 2.76 21.10 4.39
C ARG A 170 3.77 21.03 3.25
N LEU A 171 4.37 19.86 3.00
CA LEU A 171 5.37 19.68 1.95
C LEU A 171 4.82 19.93 0.55
N LEU A 172 3.59 19.48 0.26
CA LEU A 172 2.92 19.73 -1.02
C LEU A 172 2.62 21.22 -1.21
N HIS A 173 2.23 21.91 -0.14
CA HIS A 173 2.03 23.36 -0.15
C HIS A 173 3.36 24.11 -0.41
N ASP A 174 4.42 23.74 0.29
CA ASP A 174 5.76 24.33 0.14
C ASP A 174 6.32 24.11 -1.26
N ALA A 175 6.13 22.93 -1.86
CA ALA A 175 6.53 22.64 -3.23
C ALA A 175 5.85 23.59 -4.23
N ARG A 176 4.57 23.88 -4.02
CA ARG A 176 3.81 24.84 -4.85
C ARG A 176 4.33 26.26 -4.70
N LEU A 177 4.59 26.72 -3.47
CA LEU A 177 4.99 28.10 -3.21
C LEU A 177 6.45 28.38 -3.58
N ARG A 178 7.37 27.47 -3.23
CA ARG A 178 8.81 27.71 -3.37
C ARG A 178 9.34 27.29 -4.74
N HIS A 179 8.77 26.25 -5.34
CA HIS A 179 9.26 25.65 -6.59
C HIS A 179 8.29 25.79 -7.75
N ASN A 180 7.16 26.48 -7.57
CA ASN A 180 6.06 26.56 -8.53
C ASN A 180 5.67 25.17 -9.11
N LYS A 181 5.88 24.12 -8.28
CA LYS A 181 5.62 22.72 -8.65
C LYS A 181 4.32 22.27 -8.01
N LYS A 182 3.29 22.03 -8.85
CA LYS A 182 2.05 21.42 -8.38
C LYS A 182 2.23 19.90 -8.37
N LEU A 183 2.29 19.31 -7.18
CA LEU A 183 2.31 17.87 -6.97
C LEU A 183 0.88 17.38 -6.72
N PRO A 184 0.25 16.65 -7.64
CA PRO A 184 -1.06 16.06 -7.39
C PRO A 184 -0.98 15.01 -6.29
N LEU A 185 -1.96 15.05 -5.38
CA LEU A 185 -2.18 14.06 -4.34
C LEU A 185 -3.37 13.18 -4.76
N ILE A 186 -3.09 11.92 -5.01
CA ILE A 186 -4.08 10.89 -5.34
C ILE A 186 -4.24 9.99 -4.13
N VAL A 187 -5.46 9.68 -3.73
CA VAL A 187 -5.73 8.90 -2.52
C VAL A 187 -6.67 7.75 -2.81
N ASP A 188 -6.24 6.53 -2.47
CA ASP A 188 -7.10 5.36 -2.30
C ASP A 188 -7.47 5.27 -0.80
N PRO A 189 -8.68 5.73 -0.42
CA PRO A 189 -9.00 6.03 0.97
C PRO A 189 -9.61 4.85 1.73
N LYS A 190 -9.47 4.89 3.06
CA LYS A 190 -10.40 4.22 3.98
C LYS A 190 -11.30 5.24 4.66
N PRO A 191 -12.62 4.97 4.78
CA PRO A 191 -13.58 5.92 5.35
C PRO A 191 -13.22 6.45 6.73
N ALA A 192 -12.56 5.63 7.56
CA ALA A 192 -12.12 6.01 8.90
C ALA A 192 -11.12 7.19 8.89
N ASN A 193 -10.34 7.33 7.82
CA ASN A 193 -9.27 8.31 7.69
C ASN A 193 -9.62 9.46 6.73
N MET A 194 -10.89 9.54 6.27
CA MET A 194 -11.32 10.50 5.23
C MET A 194 -10.98 11.96 5.56
N HIS A 195 -10.98 12.32 6.84
CA HIS A 195 -10.69 13.68 7.30
C HIS A 195 -9.23 14.11 7.05
N TYR A 196 -8.29 13.16 6.86
CA TYR A 196 -6.91 13.45 6.49
C TYR A 196 -6.74 13.77 5.00
N PHE A 197 -7.75 13.50 4.17
CA PHE A 197 -7.65 13.61 2.71
C PHE A 197 -8.25 14.90 2.14
N ILE A 198 -8.64 15.85 3.02
CA ILE A 198 -9.10 17.17 2.59
C ILE A 198 -7.98 17.85 1.79
N GLY A 199 -8.33 18.33 0.59
CA GLY A 199 -7.37 18.95 -0.32
C GLY A 199 -6.66 17.97 -1.27
N ALA A 200 -6.98 16.68 -1.24
CA ALA A 200 -6.54 15.73 -2.27
C ALA A 200 -6.98 16.17 -3.67
N THR A 201 -6.14 15.92 -4.66
CA THR A 201 -6.46 16.23 -6.07
C THR A 201 -7.50 15.27 -6.63
N VAL A 202 -7.37 13.99 -6.26
CA VAL A 202 -8.28 12.90 -6.65
C VAL A 202 -8.37 11.92 -5.50
N ILE A 203 -9.58 11.42 -5.25
CA ILE A 203 -9.82 10.27 -4.36
C ILE A 203 -10.51 9.15 -5.17
N THR A 204 -10.20 7.90 -4.87
CA THR A 204 -10.67 6.73 -5.62
C THR A 204 -11.38 5.70 -4.72
N PRO A 205 -12.43 6.11 -3.98
CA PRO A 205 -13.17 5.20 -3.13
C PRO A 205 -13.93 4.17 -4.00
N ASN A 206 -14.02 2.94 -3.52
CA ASN A 206 -14.97 2.00 -4.09
C ASN A 206 -16.41 2.37 -3.68
N HIS A 207 -17.42 1.67 -4.26
CA HIS A 207 -18.83 1.93 -4.01
C HIS A 207 -19.19 2.01 -2.51
N HIS A 208 -18.77 1.03 -1.72
CA HIS A 208 -19.06 0.99 -0.28
C HIS A 208 -18.32 2.08 0.51
N GLU A 209 -17.09 2.39 0.12
CA GLU A 209 -16.32 3.47 0.71
C GLU A 209 -16.96 4.82 0.39
N ALA A 210 -17.35 5.04 -0.87
CA ALA A 210 -18.02 6.26 -1.29
C ALA A 210 -19.33 6.49 -0.52
N ALA A 211 -20.16 5.45 -0.39
CA ALA A 211 -21.40 5.53 0.39
C ALA A 211 -21.14 5.90 1.85
N ARG A 212 -20.13 5.26 2.48
CA ARG A 212 -19.77 5.56 3.88
C ARG A 212 -19.19 6.96 4.06
N MET A 213 -18.40 7.44 3.11
CA MET A 213 -17.76 8.76 3.18
C MET A 213 -18.75 9.89 2.92
N SER A 214 -19.73 9.70 2.04
CA SER A 214 -20.74 10.70 1.70
C SER A 214 -21.96 10.68 2.61
N GLY A 215 -22.21 9.56 3.30
CA GLY A 215 -23.48 9.34 4.02
C GLY A 215 -24.68 9.10 3.09
N VAL A 216 -24.45 8.94 1.78
CA VAL A 216 -25.48 8.73 0.77
C VAL A 216 -25.56 7.25 0.42
N VAL A 217 -26.76 6.71 0.34
CA VAL A 217 -26.97 5.36 -0.22
C VAL A 217 -26.78 5.47 -1.73
N ILE A 218 -25.80 4.72 -2.25
CA ILE A 218 -25.54 4.63 -3.69
C ILE A 218 -26.24 3.36 -4.15
N GLU A 219 -27.28 3.49 -4.93
CA GLU A 219 -27.98 2.37 -5.58
C GLU A 219 -27.25 2.04 -6.89
N ASP A 220 -27.03 0.76 -7.15
CA ASP A 220 -26.54 0.31 -8.48
C ASP A 220 -27.64 0.55 -9.51
N GLU A 221 -27.30 1.21 -10.62
CA GLU A 221 -28.18 1.32 -11.82
C GLU A 221 -28.07 0.04 -12.67
#